data_76002a9d603bf4c4c449f8a954842167
#
_entry.id   76002a9d603bf4c4c449f8a954842167
#
_cell.length_a   1.000
_cell.length_b   1.000
_cell.length_c   1.000
_cell.angle_alpha   90.00
_cell.angle_beta   90.00
_cell.angle_gamma   90.00
#
_symmetry.space_group_name_H-M   'P 1'
#
loop_
_entity.id
_entity.type
_entity.pdbx_description
1 polymer ?
#
loop_
_entity_poly.entity_id
_entity_poly.type
_entity_poly.pdbx_seq_one_letter_code
_entity_poly.pdbx_strand_id
1 'polypeptide(L)'
;MIKFEKIRWKNLLSTGNQFTEIELNRNDTTLIIGENGSGKSTVLDALCFGLFGKSFRIISKSQLVNTVNAMETVVEVEFSIASRKYKIIRGIKPNVFQIWQNDIMLNQEANNRDYQKILEQQILKLNYRSFTQVVILGSSTFIPFMQLKARFRREVVEDLLDIKIFSIMNMLLKQRLKDLVLELQEVEYNYKLSGEKINMQEVYIEDIKKNKDVIVKEKQTTYDNNAVELDKKKNEKIQLEKINKGLYESIDDQIKTESKDVKLKDLRSTLTEKQKEKDKMIAFLNDNEDCPACEQHIDKDFKDKMIFTKEDERNNIVEGLAKMKLELDKIELRLDEIKNITDNIQTNSIDIASLNTSMFELEKYNIKLDGEIKGLEQSSVNNSDEEKMKTLQEEFNSIESQRKDLKEEKVYKEASRAMLQDTGIKTKIIKLYLPIMNQLINKYLASMEFYVNFTLDENFVETIKSRFRDNFNYASFSEGEKMRIDLALLFTWRAIAKMKNSANTNLLVLDEIFDSSLDSAGTDEFLKILNTLEGENVFVISHKQDVLVDKFKHTLKFEKNKNFSRISVV
;
A
#
# COMPACT_ATOMS: atom_id res chain seq x y z
N MET A 1 -6.26 -7.54 21.08
CA MET A 1 -7.57 -7.35 20.44
C MET A 1 -7.92 -5.87 20.47
N ILE A 2 -8.36 -5.31 19.36
CA ILE A 2 -8.97 -3.98 19.27
C ILE A 2 -10.43 -4.13 19.68
N LYS A 3 -10.85 -3.44 20.73
CA LYS A 3 -12.24 -3.45 21.18
C LYS A 3 -12.88 -2.12 20.82
N PHE A 4 -13.65 -2.11 19.73
CA PHE A 4 -14.46 -0.95 19.35
C PHE A 4 -15.59 -0.79 20.35
N GLU A 5 -15.75 0.42 20.88
CA GLU A 5 -16.68 0.74 21.95
C GLU A 5 -17.84 1.58 21.43
N LYS A 6 -17.52 2.65 20.69
CA LYS A 6 -18.52 3.61 20.26
C LYS A 6 -18.14 4.27 18.94
N ILE A 7 -19.15 4.55 18.15
CA ILE A 7 -19.03 5.45 16.99
C ILE A 7 -20.14 6.49 17.05
N ARG A 8 -19.79 7.74 16.73
CA ARG A 8 -20.77 8.78 16.54
C ARG A 8 -20.39 9.72 15.41
N TRP A 9 -21.40 10.24 14.75
CA TRP A 9 -21.17 11.16 13.63
C TRP A 9 -22.30 12.18 13.50
N LYS A 10 -22.00 13.33 12.90
CA LYS A 10 -22.95 14.37 12.53
C LYS A 10 -22.65 14.95 11.16
N ASN A 11 -23.63 15.45 10.47
CA ASN A 11 -23.53 16.04 9.14
C ASN A 11 -22.82 15.16 8.10
N LEU A 12 -22.92 13.86 8.27
CA LEU A 12 -22.36 12.86 7.36
C LEU A 12 -23.49 12.30 6.48
N LEU A 13 -23.38 12.46 5.17
CA LEU A 13 -24.36 11.96 4.19
C LEU A 13 -25.80 12.41 4.53
N SER A 14 -26.68 11.48 4.87
CA SER A 14 -28.07 11.74 5.19
C SER A 14 -28.33 12.18 6.63
N THR A 15 -27.33 12.24 7.50
CA THR A 15 -27.51 12.64 8.91
C THR A 15 -27.37 14.14 9.11
N GLY A 16 -28.13 14.68 10.07
CA GLY A 16 -28.16 16.11 10.39
C GLY A 16 -27.10 16.54 11.41
N ASN A 17 -27.28 17.72 11.98
CA ASN A 17 -26.31 18.33 12.92
C ASN A 17 -26.35 17.73 14.36
N GLN A 18 -27.29 16.85 14.65
CA GLN A 18 -27.28 16.09 15.90
C GLN A 18 -26.41 14.84 15.71
N PHE A 19 -25.65 14.48 16.75
CA PHE A 19 -24.86 13.26 16.72
C PHE A 19 -25.79 12.04 16.63
N THR A 20 -25.55 11.22 15.63
CA THR A 20 -26.03 9.84 15.56
C THR A 20 -24.97 8.98 16.23
N GLU A 21 -25.35 8.17 17.20
CA GLU A 21 -24.44 7.41 18.05
C GLU A 21 -24.82 5.93 18.06
N ILE A 22 -23.81 5.05 18.00
CA ILE A 22 -23.99 3.60 18.13
C ILE A 22 -22.92 3.08 19.10
N GLU A 23 -23.35 2.38 20.14
CA GLU A 23 -22.49 1.59 21.00
C GLU A 23 -22.16 0.26 20.31
N LEU A 24 -20.88 0.03 20.05
CA LEU A 24 -20.42 -1.11 19.26
C LEU A 24 -20.11 -2.36 20.09
N ASN A 25 -20.08 -2.26 21.41
CA ASN A 25 -19.72 -3.34 22.33
C ASN A 25 -20.83 -3.71 23.31
N ARG A 26 -22.04 -3.22 23.11
CA ARG A 26 -23.14 -3.42 24.06
C ARG A 26 -23.76 -4.79 23.94
N ASN A 27 -23.91 -5.27 22.71
CA ASN A 27 -24.66 -6.51 22.43
C ASN A 27 -23.84 -7.41 21.51
N ASP A 28 -23.99 -8.72 21.65
CA ASP A 28 -23.30 -9.71 20.80
C ASP A 28 -23.80 -9.62 19.34
N THR A 29 -25.11 -9.46 19.16
CA THR A 29 -25.71 -9.31 17.84
C THR A 29 -26.70 -8.16 17.81
N THR A 30 -26.60 -7.31 16.80
CA THR A 30 -27.49 -6.16 16.59
C THR A 30 -27.95 -6.10 15.14
N LEU A 31 -29.24 -6.03 14.94
CA LEU A 31 -29.84 -5.83 13.62
C LEU A 31 -30.04 -4.34 13.36
N ILE A 32 -29.60 -3.85 12.22
CA ILE A 32 -29.85 -2.49 11.73
C ILE A 32 -30.84 -2.56 10.58
N ILE A 33 -32.03 -2.02 10.78
CA ILE A 33 -33.10 -2.02 9.80
C ILE A 33 -33.52 -0.60 9.40
N GLY A 34 -34.29 -0.50 8.34
CA GLY A 34 -34.85 0.75 7.86
C GLY A 34 -35.08 0.71 6.35
N GLU A 35 -35.86 1.63 5.86
CA GLU A 35 -36.15 1.76 4.44
C GLU A 35 -34.89 2.03 3.59
N ASN A 36 -34.98 1.80 2.28
CA ASN A 36 -33.89 2.15 1.37
C ASN A 36 -33.66 3.66 1.39
N GLY A 37 -32.38 4.05 1.54
CA GLY A 37 -32.01 5.46 1.67
C GLY A 37 -32.20 6.06 3.08
N SER A 38 -32.61 5.29 4.09
CA SER A 38 -32.70 5.73 5.49
C SER A 38 -31.35 6.01 6.16
N GLY A 39 -30.23 5.61 5.54
CA GLY A 39 -28.89 5.86 6.05
C GLY A 39 -28.26 4.69 6.81
N LYS A 40 -28.78 3.48 6.71
CA LYS A 40 -28.22 2.27 7.35
C LYS A 40 -26.72 2.09 7.09
N SER A 41 -26.32 2.05 5.82
CA SER A 41 -24.91 1.84 5.43
C SER A 41 -24.01 3.06 5.69
N THR A 42 -24.58 4.19 6.19
CA THR A 42 -23.76 5.35 6.60
C THR A 42 -22.81 5.02 7.75
N VAL A 43 -23.15 4.04 8.58
CA VAL A 43 -22.25 3.56 9.65
C VAL A 43 -20.93 3.03 9.10
N LEU A 44 -20.96 2.36 7.94
CA LEU A 44 -19.74 1.85 7.28
C LEU A 44 -18.86 2.99 6.77
N ASP A 45 -19.49 3.99 6.14
CA ASP A 45 -18.74 5.18 5.71
C ASP A 45 -18.20 5.97 6.90
N ALA A 46 -18.97 6.11 7.98
CA ALA A 46 -18.53 6.76 9.21
C ALA A 46 -17.32 6.03 9.80
N LEU A 47 -17.37 4.71 9.93
CA LEU A 47 -16.31 3.90 10.49
C LEU A 47 -15.02 3.99 9.63
N CYS A 48 -15.16 3.79 8.33
CA CYS A 48 -14.03 3.88 7.41
C CYS A 48 -13.45 5.30 7.31
N PHE A 49 -14.31 6.31 7.27
CA PHE A 49 -13.86 7.70 7.24
C PHE A 49 -13.18 8.08 8.55
N GLY A 50 -13.75 7.74 9.69
CA GLY A 50 -13.18 8.01 11.02
C GLY A 50 -11.77 7.43 11.14
N LEU A 51 -11.58 6.16 10.81
CA LEU A 51 -10.30 5.46 10.98
C LEU A 51 -9.29 5.76 9.86
N PHE A 52 -9.73 5.78 8.60
CA PHE A 52 -8.80 5.80 7.45
C PHE A 52 -8.92 7.08 6.60
N GLY A 53 -9.87 7.95 6.89
CA GLY A 53 -10.12 9.16 6.10
C GLY A 53 -10.65 8.88 4.69
N LYS A 54 -11.22 7.69 4.47
CA LYS A 54 -11.80 7.23 3.21
C LYS A 54 -13.20 6.69 3.49
N SER A 55 -14.13 6.91 2.58
CA SER A 55 -15.45 6.26 2.65
C SER A 55 -15.34 4.76 2.36
N PHE A 56 -16.30 3.99 2.83
CA PHE A 56 -16.46 2.59 2.42
C PHE A 56 -16.96 2.51 0.97
N ARG A 57 -17.97 3.30 0.65
CA ARG A 57 -18.44 3.49 -0.72
C ARG A 57 -17.42 4.31 -1.51
N ILE A 58 -17.36 4.09 -2.82
CA ILE A 58 -16.43 4.80 -3.73
C ILE A 58 -16.99 6.21 -4.01
N ILE A 59 -16.96 7.07 -3.01
CA ILE A 59 -17.40 8.47 -3.08
C ILE A 59 -16.29 9.40 -2.60
N SER A 60 -16.28 10.62 -3.10
CA SER A 60 -15.28 11.62 -2.70
C SER A 60 -15.55 12.17 -1.29
N LYS A 61 -14.51 12.72 -0.64
CA LYS A 61 -14.66 13.35 0.68
C LYS A 61 -15.71 14.47 0.69
N SER A 62 -15.82 15.23 -0.38
CA SER A 62 -16.82 16.30 -0.50
C SER A 62 -18.25 15.78 -0.51
N GLN A 63 -18.47 14.59 -1.05
CA GLN A 63 -19.78 13.94 -1.10
C GLN A 63 -20.19 13.31 0.25
N LEU A 64 -19.24 13.15 1.19
CA LEU A 64 -19.55 12.71 2.55
C LEU A 64 -20.25 13.80 3.37
N VAL A 65 -20.05 15.06 3.03
CA VAL A 65 -20.67 16.19 3.72
C VAL A 65 -22.17 16.21 3.43
N ASN A 66 -22.98 16.33 4.46
CA ASN A 66 -24.42 16.48 4.30
C ASN A 66 -24.75 17.69 3.41
N THR A 67 -25.56 17.47 2.38
CA THR A 67 -25.83 18.50 1.35
C THR A 67 -26.72 19.63 1.85
N VAL A 68 -27.51 19.41 2.90
CA VAL A 68 -28.40 20.42 3.48
C VAL A 68 -27.60 21.37 4.39
N ASN A 69 -26.81 20.82 5.30
CA ASN A 69 -26.03 21.61 6.26
C ASN A 69 -24.70 22.08 5.68
N ALA A 70 -24.12 21.39 4.72
CA ALA A 70 -22.91 21.68 3.94
C ALA A 70 -21.63 22.00 4.76
N MET A 71 -21.63 21.77 6.06
CA MET A 71 -20.54 22.08 6.98
C MET A 71 -20.52 21.14 8.20
N GLU A 72 -19.45 21.23 8.99
CA GLU A 72 -19.26 20.56 10.28
C GLU A 72 -19.52 19.05 10.28
N THR A 73 -19.09 18.37 9.23
CA THR A 73 -19.08 16.91 9.25
C THR A 73 -18.03 16.43 10.23
N VAL A 74 -18.44 15.69 11.25
CA VAL A 74 -17.56 15.13 12.27
C VAL A 74 -17.91 13.66 12.48
N VAL A 75 -16.87 12.83 12.55
CA VAL A 75 -16.95 11.42 12.95
C VAL A 75 -15.99 11.19 14.11
N GLU A 76 -16.47 10.52 15.14
CA GLU A 76 -15.69 10.11 16.28
C GLU A 76 -15.80 8.59 16.44
N VAL A 77 -14.65 7.92 16.62
CA VAL A 77 -14.56 6.47 16.86
C VAL A 77 -13.79 6.25 18.14
N GLU A 78 -14.40 5.55 19.08
CA GLU A 78 -13.79 5.18 20.36
C GLU A 78 -13.53 3.68 20.39
N PHE A 79 -12.32 3.31 20.79
CA PHE A 79 -11.91 1.92 20.95
C PHE A 79 -10.81 1.78 21.99
N SER A 80 -10.63 0.57 22.49
CA SER A 80 -9.53 0.24 23.41
C SER A 80 -8.66 -0.88 22.86
N ILE A 81 -7.38 -0.84 23.23
CA ILE A 81 -6.39 -1.89 22.96
C ILE A 81 -5.70 -2.21 24.27
N ALA A 82 -5.93 -3.39 24.79
CA ALA A 82 -5.54 -3.76 26.17
C ALA A 82 -6.10 -2.74 27.17
N SER A 83 -5.26 -2.05 27.93
CA SER A 83 -5.66 -1.03 28.92
C SER A 83 -5.70 0.40 28.36
N ARG A 84 -5.35 0.62 27.09
CA ARG A 84 -5.28 1.95 26.49
C ARG A 84 -6.57 2.26 25.76
N LYS A 85 -7.19 3.39 26.09
CA LYS A 85 -8.35 3.91 25.39
C LYS A 85 -7.91 4.87 24.31
N TYR A 86 -8.54 4.77 23.14
CA TYR A 86 -8.29 5.65 22.01
C TYR A 86 -9.59 6.28 21.53
N LYS A 87 -9.48 7.54 21.12
CA LYS A 87 -10.56 8.27 20.47
C LYS A 87 -10.01 8.96 19.23
N ILE A 88 -10.61 8.68 18.09
CA ILE A 88 -10.27 9.31 16.82
C ILE A 88 -11.37 10.30 16.47
N ILE A 89 -11.00 11.54 16.21
CA ILE A 89 -11.91 12.57 15.74
C ILE A 89 -11.48 12.98 14.35
N ARG A 90 -12.40 12.88 13.40
CA ARG A 90 -12.14 13.30 12.02
C ARG A 90 -13.28 14.15 11.50
N GLY A 91 -12.92 15.30 10.90
CA GLY A 91 -13.88 16.26 10.37
C GLY A 91 -13.62 16.67 8.93
N ILE A 92 -14.68 17.18 8.30
CA ILE A 92 -14.65 17.86 7.00
C ILE A 92 -15.36 19.20 7.18
N LYS A 93 -14.70 20.29 6.78
CA LYS A 93 -15.23 21.65 6.90
C LYS A 93 -15.65 22.05 8.34
N PRO A 94 -14.67 22.18 9.27
CA PRO A 94 -13.22 22.23 9.07
C PRO A 94 -12.58 20.83 8.93
N ASN A 95 -11.39 20.79 8.29
CA ASN A 95 -10.60 19.57 8.20
C ASN A 95 -9.92 19.31 9.54
N VAL A 96 -10.40 18.31 10.26
CA VAL A 96 -9.89 17.92 11.58
C VAL A 96 -9.42 16.47 11.52
N PHE A 97 -8.28 16.19 12.14
CA PHE A 97 -7.83 14.84 12.41
C PHE A 97 -7.07 14.81 13.73
N GLN A 98 -7.64 14.16 14.73
CA GLN A 98 -7.10 14.07 16.08
C GLN A 98 -7.10 12.62 16.53
N ILE A 99 -6.02 12.23 17.20
CA ILE A 99 -5.85 10.94 17.85
C ILE A 99 -5.64 11.19 19.33
N TRP A 100 -6.54 10.69 20.16
CA TRP A 100 -6.47 10.79 21.61
C TRP A 100 -6.15 9.43 22.19
N GLN A 101 -5.26 9.38 23.18
CA GLN A 101 -4.93 8.17 23.96
C GLN A 101 -5.07 8.49 25.44
N ASN A 102 -5.96 7.82 26.15
CA ASN A 102 -6.27 8.05 27.56
C ASN A 102 -6.51 9.55 27.84
N ASP A 103 -7.36 10.19 27.03
CA ASP A 103 -7.72 11.62 27.07
C ASP A 103 -6.57 12.62 26.81
N ILE A 104 -5.39 12.11 26.41
CA ILE A 104 -4.27 12.96 25.99
C ILE A 104 -4.21 12.93 24.46
N MET A 105 -4.26 14.12 23.84
CA MET A 105 -4.10 14.24 22.40
C MET A 105 -2.65 13.95 22.02
N LEU A 106 -2.42 13.00 21.14
CA LEU A 106 -1.10 12.72 20.62
C LEU A 106 -0.58 13.94 19.85
N ASN A 107 0.72 14.27 20.04
CA ASN A 107 1.33 15.45 19.47
C ASN A 107 1.07 15.59 17.97
N GLN A 108 0.64 16.78 17.52
CA GLN A 108 0.18 17.03 16.15
C GLN A 108 1.05 18.03 15.39
N GLU A 109 2.31 18.13 15.71
CA GLU A 109 3.24 18.97 14.96
C GLU A 109 3.57 18.41 13.56
N ALA A 110 3.31 17.13 13.32
CA ALA A 110 3.55 16.47 12.04
C ALA A 110 2.34 16.57 11.09
N ASN A 111 2.58 16.25 9.81
CA ASN A 111 1.54 16.24 8.77
C ASN A 111 0.49 15.15 9.03
N ASN A 112 -0.77 15.39 8.71
CA ASN A 112 -1.88 14.41 8.80
C ASN A 112 -1.58 13.05 8.15
N ARG A 113 -0.73 13.00 7.13
CA ARG A 113 -0.30 11.75 6.49
C ARG A 113 0.55 10.89 7.42
N ASP A 114 1.40 11.49 8.23
CA ASP A 114 2.27 10.76 9.14
C ASP A 114 1.49 10.23 10.34
N TYR A 115 0.52 11.00 10.83
CA TYR A 115 -0.43 10.52 11.84
C TYR A 115 -1.32 9.38 11.34
N GLN A 116 -1.72 9.42 10.07
CA GLN A 116 -2.45 8.30 9.48
C GLN A 116 -1.61 7.02 9.46
N LYS A 117 -0.31 7.12 9.15
CA LYS A 117 0.60 5.98 9.23
C LYS A 117 0.76 5.46 10.65
N ILE A 118 0.88 6.36 11.64
CA ILE A 118 0.94 5.98 13.06
C ILE A 118 -0.33 5.23 13.46
N LEU A 119 -1.51 5.74 13.09
CA LEU A 119 -2.78 5.08 13.37
C LEU A 119 -2.86 3.70 12.73
N GLU A 120 -2.54 3.57 11.44
CA GLU A 120 -2.63 2.30 10.71
C GLU A 120 -1.56 1.28 11.11
N GLN A 121 -0.30 1.73 11.30
CA GLN A 121 0.84 0.82 11.46
C GLN A 121 1.18 0.52 12.91
N GLN A 122 1.00 1.49 13.83
CA GLN A 122 1.41 1.36 15.22
C GLN A 122 0.23 1.08 16.16
N ILE A 123 -0.92 1.72 15.93
CA ILE A 123 -2.08 1.61 16.81
C ILE A 123 -2.99 0.48 16.36
N LEU A 124 -3.58 0.58 15.17
CA LEU A 124 -4.53 -0.42 14.67
C LEU A 124 -3.84 -1.67 14.13
N LYS A 125 -2.63 -1.55 13.61
CA LYS A 125 -1.91 -2.59 12.87
C LYS A 125 -2.72 -3.15 11.68
N LEU A 126 -3.63 -2.35 11.17
CA LEU A 126 -4.52 -2.63 10.06
C LEU A 126 -4.54 -1.45 9.10
N ASN A 127 -4.37 -1.68 7.82
CA ASN A 127 -4.68 -0.70 6.81
C ASN A 127 -6.17 -0.77 6.40
N TYR A 128 -6.62 0.21 5.63
CA TYR A 128 -8.00 0.28 5.14
C TYR A 128 -8.48 -1.02 4.48
N ARG A 129 -7.64 -1.64 3.64
CA ARG A 129 -8.00 -2.84 2.90
C ARG A 129 -8.12 -4.06 3.81
N SER A 130 -7.15 -4.27 4.67
CA SER A 130 -7.18 -5.38 5.63
C SER A 130 -8.34 -5.22 6.61
N PHE A 131 -8.62 -3.99 7.06
CA PHE A 131 -9.77 -3.70 7.90
C PHE A 131 -11.10 -4.08 7.21
N THR A 132 -11.30 -3.65 5.96
CA THR A 132 -12.54 -3.97 5.23
C THR A 132 -12.69 -5.47 4.97
N GLN A 133 -11.59 -6.23 4.84
CA GLN A 133 -11.64 -7.68 4.62
C GLN A 133 -11.88 -8.49 5.91
N VAL A 134 -11.70 -7.90 7.08
CA VAL A 134 -11.82 -8.59 8.39
C VAL A 134 -13.04 -8.12 9.17
N VAL A 135 -13.44 -6.87 9.00
CA VAL A 135 -14.50 -6.25 9.82
C VAL A 135 -15.80 -6.07 9.04
N ILE A 136 -15.74 -5.93 7.74
CA ILE A 136 -16.90 -5.60 6.92
C ILE A 136 -17.08 -6.66 5.83
N LEU A 137 -18.31 -7.11 5.65
CA LEU A 137 -18.74 -7.83 4.45
C LEU A 137 -20.01 -7.14 3.93
N GLY A 138 -19.97 -6.71 2.69
CA GLY A 138 -21.08 -5.99 2.07
C GLY A 138 -21.40 -6.49 0.67
N SER A 139 -22.60 -6.16 0.18
CA SER A 139 -23.08 -6.66 -1.11
C SER A 139 -22.72 -5.76 -2.30
N SER A 140 -22.83 -4.44 -2.17
CA SER A 140 -22.86 -3.55 -3.35
C SER A 140 -21.54 -2.87 -3.71
N THR A 141 -20.70 -2.53 -2.72
CA THR A 141 -19.43 -1.81 -2.94
C THR A 141 -18.21 -2.53 -2.37
N PHE A 142 -18.47 -3.63 -1.67
CA PHE A 142 -17.42 -4.49 -1.16
C PHE A 142 -16.70 -5.22 -2.31
N ILE A 143 -15.39 -5.23 -2.28
CA ILE A 143 -14.57 -6.03 -3.21
C ILE A 143 -14.14 -7.28 -2.45
N PRO A 144 -14.72 -8.46 -2.76
CA PRO A 144 -14.33 -9.71 -2.13
C PRO A 144 -12.85 -10.01 -2.23
N PHE A 145 -12.31 -10.73 -1.27
CA PHE A 145 -10.90 -11.11 -1.24
C PHE A 145 -10.43 -11.75 -2.55
N MET A 146 -11.24 -12.64 -3.11
CA MET A 146 -10.91 -13.33 -4.37
C MET A 146 -10.92 -12.42 -5.61
N GLN A 147 -11.57 -11.27 -5.55
CA GLN A 147 -11.55 -10.27 -6.62
C GLN A 147 -10.41 -9.26 -6.47
N LEU A 148 -9.73 -9.24 -5.32
CA LEU A 148 -8.54 -8.41 -5.14
C LEU A 148 -7.41 -8.90 -6.05
N LYS A 149 -6.59 -7.95 -6.55
CA LYS A 149 -5.34 -8.31 -7.24
C LYS A 149 -4.42 -9.09 -6.28
N ALA A 150 -3.63 -10.03 -6.79
CA ALA A 150 -2.76 -10.91 -5.99
C ALA A 150 -1.89 -10.15 -4.96
N ARG A 151 -1.31 -9.00 -5.36
CA ARG A 151 -0.56 -8.12 -4.45
C ARG A 151 -1.38 -7.71 -3.22
N PHE A 152 -2.64 -7.40 -3.42
CA PHE A 152 -3.53 -6.92 -2.34
C PHE A 152 -4.04 -8.04 -1.46
N ARG A 153 -4.25 -9.25 -2.03
CA ARG A 153 -4.53 -10.46 -1.23
C ARG A 153 -3.38 -10.75 -0.28
N ARG A 154 -2.15 -10.65 -0.80
CA ARG A 154 -0.94 -10.84 -0.02
C ARG A 154 -0.81 -9.81 1.12
N GLU A 155 -1.07 -8.54 0.83
CA GLU A 155 -1.04 -7.46 1.82
C GLU A 155 -2.01 -7.72 2.99
N VAL A 156 -3.24 -8.16 2.70
CA VAL A 156 -4.22 -8.53 3.73
C VAL A 156 -3.70 -9.67 4.61
N VAL A 157 -3.18 -10.73 4.00
CA VAL A 157 -2.67 -11.87 4.78
C VAL A 157 -1.40 -11.52 5.57
N GLU A 158 -0.52 -10.68 5.03
CA GLU A 158 0.65 -10.17 5.76
C GLU A 158 0.25 -9.36 7.01
N ASP A 159 -0.80 -8.56 6.92
CA ASP A 159 -1.36 -7.85 8.08
C ASP A 159 -1.97 -8.82 9.11
N LEU A 160 -2.74 -9.82 8.64
CA LEU A 160 -3.36 -10.83 9.50
C LEU A 160 -2.33 -11.69 10.25
N LEU A 161 -1.24 -12.04 9.59
CA LEU A 161 -0.16 -12.82 10.18
C LEU A 161 0.83 -11.97 11.01
N ASP A 162 0.66 -10.65 11.05
CA ASP A 162 1.58 -9.66 11.68
C ASP A 162 3.02 -9.79 11.15
N ILE A 163 3.16 -10.07 9.84
CA ILE A 163 4.45 -10.25 9.17
C ILE A 163 4.85 -9.07 8.29
N LYS A 164 4.10 -8.00 8.32
CA LYS A 164 4.40 -6.74 7.60
C LYS A 164 5.72 -6.12 8.04
N ILE A 165 6.16 -6.43 9.26
CA ILE A 165 7.46 -6.01 9.77
C ILE A 165 8.61 -6.39 8.83
N PHE A 166 8.55 -7.57 8.19
CA PHE A 166 9.56 -8.00 7.22
C PHE A 166 9.58 -7.14 5.96
N SER A 167 8.43 -6.61 5.54
CA SER A 167 8.34 -5.66 4.42
C SER A 167 8.99 -4.32 4.77
N ILE A 168 8.78 -3.83 6.00
CA ILE A 168 9.41 -2.61 6.52
C ILE A 168 10.92 -2.83 6.66
N MET A 169 11.35 -3.96 7.23
CA MET A 169 12.76 -4.32 7.34
C MET A 169 13.43 -4.39 5.96
N ASN A 170 12.77 -4.98 4.96
CA ASN A 170 13.28 -5.05 3.59
C ASN A 170 13.44 -3.66 2.96
N MET A 171 12.49 -2.76 3.21
CA MET A 171 12.57 -1.37 2.74
C MET A 171 13.76 -0.63 3.38
N LEU A 172 13.93 -0.74 4.69
CA LEU A 172 15.05 -0.14 5.42
C LEU A 172 16.40 -0.74 5.00
N LEU A 173 16.44 -2.07 4.83
CA LEU A 173 17.63 -2.76 4.38
C LEU A 173 18.01 -2.37 2.95
N LYS A 174 17.03 -2.20 2.07
CA LYS A 174 17.26 -1.71 0.70
C LYS A 174 17.92 -0.32 0.70
N GLN A 175 17.49 0.57 1.59
CA GLN A 175 18.10 1.89 1.74
C GLN A 175 19.53 1.76 2.25
N ARG A 176 19.76 1.02 3.34
CA ARG A 176 21.10 0.81 3.90
C ARG A 176 22.06 0.13 2.92
N LEU A 177 21.54 -0.77 2.09
CA LEU A 177 22.36 -1.46 1.08
C LEU A 177 22.77 -0.50 -0.04
N LYS A 178 21.89 0.45 -0.39
CA LYS A 178 22.22 1.51 -1.34
C LYS A 178 23.34 2.42 -0.81
N ASP A 179 23.22 2.83 0.45
CA ASP A 179 24.21 3.69 1.10
C ASP A 179 25.57 2.96 1.20
N LEU A 180 25.54 1.67 1.59
CA LEU A 180 26.76 0.84 1.66
C LEU A 180 27.43 0.65 0.30
N VAL A 181 26.67 0.53 -0.78
CA VAL A 181 27.23 0.40 -2.13
C VAL A 181 27.98 1.67 -2.53
N LEU A 182 27.44 2.84 -2.18
CA LEU A 182 28.11 4.11 -2.43
C LEU A 182 29.43 4.22 -1.63
N GLU A 183 29.36 3.87 -0.34
CA GLU A 183 30.54 3.86 0.54
C GLU A 183 31.61 2.88 0.04
N LEU A 184 31.21 1.68 -0.38
CA LEU A 184 32.12 0.69 -0.94
C LEU A 184 32.78 1.18 -2.25
N GLN A 185 32.05 1.89 -3.10
CA GLN A 185 32.60 2.46 -4.33
C GLN A 185 33.68 3.50 -4.00
N GLU A 186 33.45 4.36 -3.01
CA GLU A 186 34.41 5.34 -2.53
C GLU A 186 35.66 4.66 -1.99
N VAL A 187 35.52 3.67 -1.12
CA VAL A 187 36.66 2.92 -0.55
C VAL A 187 37.40 2.12 -1.63
N GLU A 188 36.72 1.53 -2.60
CA GLU A 188 37.37 0.82 -3.72
C GLU A 188 38.19 1.76 -4.60
N TYR A 189 37.72 2.98 -4.80
CA TYR A 189 38.50 4.00 -5.49
C TYR A 189 39.72 4.38 -4.68
N ASN A 190 39.56 4.68 -3.39
CA ASN A 190 40.65 5.05 -2.50
C ASN A 190 41.71 3.94 -2.39
N TYR A 191 41.27 2.67 -2.38
CA TYR A 191 42.16 1.50 -2.40
C TYR A 191 43.03 1.48 -3.65
N LYS A 192 42.44 1.67 -4.84
CA LYS A 192 43.21 1.72 -6.10
C LYS A 192 44.17 2.88 -6.10
N LEU A 193 43.70 4.07 -5.71
CA LEU A 193 44.53 5.27 -5.66
C LEU A 193 45.68 5.13 -4.66
N SER A 194 45.43 4.54 -3.49
CA SER A 194 46.48 4.30 -2.49
C SER A 194 47.49 3.28 -2.97
N GLY A 195 47.06 2.22 -3.68
CA GLY A 195 47.97 1.26 -4.31
C GLY A 195 48.85 1.90 -5.39
N GLU A 196 48.29 2.78 -6.22
CA GLU A 196 49.05 3.54 -7.21
C GLU A 196 50.08 4.48 -6.53
N LYS A 197 49.70 5.12 -5.41
CA LYS A 197 50.61 5.97 -4.63
C LYS A 197 51.80 5.18 -4.06
N ILE A 198 51.53 3.98 -3.51
CA ILE A 198 52.61 3.10 -3.00
C ILE A 198 53.54 2.72 -4.13
N ASN A 199 53.02 2.23 -5.25
CA ASN A 199 53.83 1.83 -6.40
C ASN A 199 54.68 2.99 -6.93
N MET A 200 54.10 4.19 -7.02
CA MET A 200 54.84 5.40 -7.41
C MET A 200 55.94 5.77 -6.41
N GLN A 201 55.67 5.64 -5.11
CA GLN A 201 56.65 5.93 -4.08
C GLN A 201 57.79 4.89 -4.06
N GLU A 202 57.49 3.61 -4.33
CA GLU A 202 58.48 2.55 -4.48
C GLU A 202 59.46 2.83 -5.65
N VAL A 203 58.87 3.11 -6.82
CA VAL A 203 59.68 3.49 -8.01
C VAL A 203 60.53 4.72 -7.71
N TYR A 204 59.93 5.69 -7.02
CA TYR A 204 60.63 6.91 -6.62
C TYR A 204 61.84 6.66 -5.70
N ILE A 205 61.66 5.84 -4.64
CA ILE A 205 62.76 5.49 -3.72
C ILE A 205 63.89 4.75 -4.47
N GLU A 206 63.51 3.89 -5.41
CA GLU A 206 64.45 3.15 -6.22
C GLU A 206 65.25 4.07 -7.17
N ASP A 207 64.57 5.06 -7.78
CA ASP A 207 65.16 6.02 -8.69
C ASP A 207 65.97 7.12 -7.97
N ILE A 208 65.56 7.55 -6.75
CA ILE A 208 66.41 8.43 -5.88
C ILE A 208 67.79 7.83 -5.64
N LYS A 209 67.83 6.52 -5.45
CA LYS A 209 69.11 5.80 -5.26
C LYS A 209 69.94 5.83 -6.51
N LYS A 210 69.39 6.12 -7.69
CA LYS A 210 70.11 6.15 -8.97
C LYS A 210 70.49 7.55 -9.45
N ASN A 211 69.60 8.54 -9.38
CA ASN A 211 69.94 9.90 -9.85
C ASN A 211 68.92 10.96 -9.50
N LYS A 212 69.23 11.97 -8.72
CA LYS A 212 68.34 12.99 -8.16
C LYS A 212 67.56 13.81 -9.23
N ASP A 213 68.27 14.22 -10.31
CA ASP A 213 67.68 15.08 -11.34
C ASP A 213 66.62 14.35 -12.22
N VAL A 214 66.79 13.05 -12.43
CA VAL A 214 65.87 12.22 -13.15
C VAL A 214 64.55 12.10 -12.36
N ILE A 215 64.68 12.01 -11.06
CA ILE A 215 63.56 11.81 -10.14
C ILE A 215 62.63 13.04 -10.08
N VAL A 216 63.18 14.23 -9.98
CA VAL A 216 62.38 15.47 -9.98
C VAL A 216 61.61 15.61 -11.30
N LYS A 217 62.25 15.28 -12.42
CA LYS A 217 61.63 15.32 -13.73
C LYS A 217 60.51 14.32 -13.87
N GLU A 218 60.63 13.11 -13.33
CA GLU A 218 59.57 12.08 -13.37
C GLU A 218 58.39 12.44 -12.48
N LYS A 219 58.64 13.03 -11.29
CA LYS A 219 57.57 13.52 -10.43
C LYS A 219 56.79 14.66 -11.06
N GLN A 220 57.49 15.58 -11.72
CA GLN A 220 56.83 16.65 -12.44
C GLN A 220 55.93 16.10 -13.55
N THR A 221 56.40 15.09 -14.28
CA THR A 221 55.58 14.41 -15.31
C THR A 221 54.33 13.75 -14.72
N THR A 222 54.46 13.15 -13.54
CA THR A 222 53.33 12.52 -12.85
C THR A 222 52.31 13.55 -12.38
N TYR A 223 52.76 14.67 -11.84
CA TYR A 223 51.89 15.79 -11.46
C TYR A 223 51.08 16.30 -12.66
N ASP A 224 51.76 16.47 -13.81
CA ASP A 224 51.12 16.95 -15.02
C ASP A 224 50.07 15.95 -15.56
N ASN A 225 50.37 14.66 -15.50
CA ASN A 225 49.41 13.61 -15.91
C ASN A 225 48.14 13.57 -15.02
N ASN A 226 48.33 13.68 -13.72
CA ASN A 226 47.20 13.75 -12.79
C ASN A 226 46.33 15.01 -13.02
N ALA A 227 46.99 16.14 -13.37
CA ALA A 227 46.26 17.37 -13.70
C ALA A 227 45.38 17.20 -14.94
N VAL A 228 45.87 16.50 -15.96
CA VAL A 228 45.12 16.18 -17.17
C VAL A 228 43.95 15.25 -16.87
N GLU A 229 44.19 14.22 -16.03
CA GLU A 229 43.11 13.30 -15.62
C GLU A 229 42.03 14.01 -14.81
N LEU A 230 42.42 14.92 -13.93
CA LEU A 230 41.53 15.75 -13.13
C LEU A 230 40.65 16.64 -14.02
N ASP A 231 41.21 17.27 -15.04
CA ASP A 231 40.47 18.07 -16.01
C ASP A 231 39.46 17.22 -16.81
N LYS A 232 39.87 16.01 -17.18
CA LYS A 232 38.97 15.07 -17.87
C LYS A 232 37.76 14.71 -17.00
N LYS A 233 38.01 14.31 -15.73
CA LYS A 233 36.95 13.98 -14.79
C LYS A 233 36.06 15.19 -14.47
N LYS A 234 36.60 16.41 -14.40
CA LYS A 234 35.80 17.65 -14.27
C LYS A 234 34.82 17.84 -15.42
N ASN A 235 35.32 17.63 -16.64
CA ASN A 235 34.48 17.76 -17.83
C ASN A 235 33.42 16.68 -17.89
N GLU A 236 33.73 15.43 -17.54
CA GLU A 236 32.75 14.34 -17.46
C GLU A 236 31.64 14.64 -16.45
N LYS A 237 32.01 15.13 -15.26
CA LYS A 237 31.03 15.57 -14.25
C LYS A 237 30.11 16.66 -14.77
N ILE A 238 30.66 17.71 -15.39
CA ILE A 238 29.85 18.82 -15.95
C ILE A 238 28.88 18.31 -17.00
N GLN A 239 29.29 17.36 -17.83
CA GLN A 239 28.39 16.76 -18.82
C GLN A 239 27.23 15.99 -18.16
N LEU A 240 27.54 15.16 -17.15
CA LEU A 240 26.51 14.40 -16.42
C LEU A 240 25.54 15.34 -15.68
N GLU A 241 26.06 16.39 -15.03
CA GLU A 241 25.21 17.40 -14.38
C GLU A 241 24.30 18.12 -15.37
N LYS A 242 24.83 18.46 -16.55
CA LYS A 242 24.03 19.06 -17.62
C LYS A 242 22.97 18.11 -18.17
N ILE A 243 23.33 16.84 -18.34
CA ILE A 243 22.41 15.79 -18.76
C ILE A 243 21.30 15.63 -17.69
N ASN A 244 21.70 15.50 -16.43
CA ASN A 244 20.73 15.36 -15.34
C ASN A 244 19.79 16.56 -15.25
N LYS A 245 20.32 17.77 -15.41
CA LYS A 245 19.48 18.96 -15.46
C LYS A 245 18.44 18.89 -16.59
N GLY A 246 18.88 18.51 -17.79
CA GLY A 246 17.94 18.32 -18.92
C GLY A 246 16.94 17.19 -18.68
N LEU A 247 17.38 16.10 -18.03
CA LEU A 247 16.50 15.00 -17.65
C LEU A 247 15.46 15.42 -16.60
N TYR A 248 15.84 16.20 -15.58
CA TYR A 248 14.90 16.77 -14.61
C TYR A 248 13.87 17.69 -15.27
N GLU A 249 14.31 18.55 -16.18
CA GLU A 249 13.41 19.42 -16.93
C GLU A 249 12.43 18.62 -17.81
N SER A 250 12.87 17.44 -18.30
CA SER A 250 12.03 16.58 -19.16
C SER A 250 10.94 15.81 -18.41
N ILE A 251 11.03 15.73 -17.08
CA ILE A 251 10.05 15.06 -16.22
C ILE A 251 9.32 16.02 -15.26
N ASP A 252 9.35 17.31 -15.55
CA ASP A 252 8.67 18.35 -14.75
C ASP A 252 7.15 18.11 -14.65
N ASP A 253 6.62 17.35 -15.58
CA ASP A 253 5.24 16.92 -15.61
C ASP A 253 4.92 15.65 -14.77
N GLN A 254 5.90 15.05 -14.10
CA GLN A 254 5.73 13.77 -13.38
C GLN A 254 4.52 13.79 -12.44
N ILE A 255 4.48 14.75 -11.51
CA ILE A 255 3.40 14.85 -10.51
C ILE A 255 2.04 15.02 -11.16
N LYS A 256 2.00 15.80 -12.28
CA LYS A 256 0.76 16.00 -13.03
C LYS A 256 0.33 14.72 -13.74
N THR A 257 1.27 13.99 -14.31
CA THR A 257 1.04 12.75 -15.05
C THR A 257 0.57 11.64 -14.10
N GLU A 258 1.22 11.46 -12.95
CA GLU A 258 0.80 10.52 -11.91
C GLU A 258 -0.60 10.85 -11.37
N SER A 259 -0.86 12.14 -11.11
CA SER A 259 -2.18 12.59 -10.65
C SER A 259 -3.27 12.37 -11.71
N LYS A 260 -2.94 12.53 -13.00
CA LYS A 260 -3.85 12.23 -14.11
C LYS A 260 -4.11 10.74 -14.26
N ASP A 261 -3.08 9.91 -14.13
CA ASP A 261 -3.21 8.45 -14.19
C ASP A 261 -4.20 7.94 -13.16
N VAL A 262 -4.02 8.34 -11.90
CA VAL A 262 -4.92 7.96 -10.81
C VAL A 262 -6.36 8.41 -11.09
N LYS A 263 -6.54 9.68 -11.50
CA LYS A 263 -7.89 10.22 -11.77
C LYS A 263 -8.58 9.53 -12.94
N LEU A 264 -7.84 9.25 -14.01
CA LEU A 264 -8.42 8.60 -15.20
C LEU A 264 -8.72 7.13 -14.95
N LYS A 265 -7.90 6.41 -14.16
CA LYS A 265 -8.18 5.04 -13.74
C LYS A 265 -9.45 4.96 -12.89
N ASP A 266 -9.62 5.89 -11.96
CA ASP A 266 -10.81 6.00 -11.12
C ASP A 266 -12.06 6.31 -11.96
N LEU A 267 -11.95 7.28 -12.86
CA LEU A 267 -13.05 7.66 -13.76
C LEU A 267 -13.40 6.52 -14.73
N ARG A 268 -12.39 5.82 -15.25
CA ARG A 268 -12.59 4.64 -16.11
C ARG A 268 -13.35 3.53 -15.37
N SER A 269 -12.98 3.27 -14.11
CA SER A 269 -13.68 2.29 -13.28
C SER A 269 -15.16 2.65 -13.15
N THR A 270 -15.44 3.91 -12.79
CA THR A 270 -16.81 4.43 -12.64
C THR A 270 -17.62 4.34 -13.93
N LEU A 271 -17.02 4.68 -15.07
CA LEU A 271 -17.71 4.59 -16.36
C LEU A 271 -17.94 3.14 -16.80
N THR A 272 -17.01 2.24 -16.50
CA THR A 272 -17.16 0.82 -16.80
C THR A 272 -18.33 0.21 -16.01
N GLU A 273 -18.52 0.61 -14.75
CA GLU A 273 -19.67 0.19 -13.96
C GLU A 273 -20.97 0.72 -14.54
N LYS A 274 -20.98 2.01 -14.88
CA LYS A 274 -22.15 2.62 -15.53
C LYS A 274 -22.52 1.95 -16.86
N GLN A 275 -21.52 1.59 -17.66
CA GLN A 275 -21.73 0.83 -18.90
C GLN A 275 -22.43 -0.50 -18.61
N LYS A 276 -21.88 -1.29 -17.66
CA LYS A 276 -22.48 -2.58 -17.28
C LYS A 276 -23.90 -2.45 -16.77
N GLU A 277 -24.21 -1.37 -16.07
CA GLU A 277 -25.55 -1.07 -15.58
C GLU A 277 -26.52 -0.82 -16.76
N LYS A 278 -26.06 -0.03 -17.76
CA LYS A 278 -26.86 0.21 -18.98
C LYS A 278 -27.04 -1.08 -19.79
N ASP A 279 -25.98 -1.86 -19.97
CA ASP A 279 -26.05 -3.15 -20.67
C ASP A 279 -27.06 -4.10 -20.01
N LYS A 280 -27.09 -4.16 -18.68
CA LYS A 280 -28.07 -4.95 -17.92
C LYS A 280 -29.50 -4.46 -18.15
N MET A 281 -29.68 -3.15 -18.19
CA MET A 281 -31.00 -2.56 -18.36
C MET A 281 -31.53 -2.77 -19.80
N ILE A 282 -30.65 -2.66 -20.77
CA ILE A 282 -30.96 -2.95 -22.19
C ILE A 282 -31.30 -4.44 -22.34
N ALA A 283 -30.49 -5.34 -21.77
CA ALA A 283 -30.76 -6.78 -21.80
C ALA A 283 -32.11 -7.12 -21.13
N PHE A 284 -32.35 -6.56 -19.91
CA PHE A 284 -33.59 -6.73 -19.21
C PHE A 284 -34.84 -6.33 -20.06
N LEU A 285 -34.75 -5.16 -20.71
CA LEU A 285 -35.81 -4.68 -21.56
C LEU A 285 -35.97 -5.53 -22.84
N ASN A 286 -34.88 -6.06 -23.40
CA ASN A 286 -34.96 -6.93 -24.57
C ASN A 286 -35.57 -8.30 -24.26
N ASP A 287 -35.19 -8.89 -23.13
CA ASP A 287 -35.51 -10.28 -22.78
C ASP A 287 -36.92 -10.43 -22.16
N ASN A 288 -37.58 -9.33 -21.72
CA ASN A 288 -38.87 -9.40 -21.05
C ASN A 288 -39.92 -8.60 -21.80
N GLU A 289 -41.01 -9.24 -22.14
CA GLU A 289 -42.23 -8.62 -22.68
C GLU A 289 -43.16 -8.14 -21.56
N ASP A 290 -43.14 -8.85 -20.43
CA ASP A 290 -43.86 -8.49 -19.23
C ASP A 290 -42.86 -8.22 -18.09
N CYS A 291 -43.17 -7.28 -17.24
CA CYS A 291 -42.30 -6.93 -16.11
C CYS A 291 -42.26 -8.07 -15.07
N PRO A 292 -41.13 -8.72 -14.80
CA PRO A 292 -41.06 -9.83 -13.85
C PRO A 292 -41.37 -9.44 -12.39
N ALA A 293 -41.36 -8.14 -12.10
CA ALA A 293 -41.60 -7.63 -10.75
C ALA A 293 -43.06 -7.29 -10.47
N CYS A 294 -43.82 -6.88 -11.50
CA CYS A 294 -45.23 -6.47 -11.33
C CYS A 294 -46.17 -7.15 -12.31
N GLU A 295 -45.71 -8.06 -13.14
CA GLU A 295 -46.45 -8.84 -14.14
C GLU A 295 -47.27 -8.00 -15.15
N GLN A 296 -46.95 -6.71 -15.26
CA GLN A 296 -47.58 -5.81 -16.22
C GLN A 296 -46.82 -5.88 -17.57
N HIS A 297 -47.61 -5.89 -18.63
CA HIS A 297 -47.06 -5.82 -19.98
C HIS A 297 -46.32 -4.51 -20.21
N ILE A 298 -45.08 -4.62 -20.71
CA ILE A 298 -44.27 -3.46 -21.01
C ILE A 298 -44.66 -2.95 -22.40
N ASP A 299 -45.27 -1.77 -22.44
CA ASP A 299 -45.65 -1.14 -23.68
C ASP A 299 -44.47 -1.06 -24.66
N LYS A 300 -44.72 -1.51 -25.88
CA LYS A 300 -43.67 -1.64 -26.91
C LYS A 300 -43.03 -0.31 -27.26
N ASP A 301 -43.85 0.76 -27.39
CA ASP A 301 -43.32 2.09 -27.72
C ASP A 301 -42.50 2.66 -26.57
N PHE A 302 -42.86 2.37 -25.33
CA PHE A 302 -42.09 2.71 -24.14
C PHE A 302 -40.76 1.91 -24.10
N LYS A 303 -40.84 0.60 -24.37
CA LYS A 303 -39.70 -0.30 -24.41
C LYS A 303 -38.68 0.14 -25.44
N ASP A 304 -39.12 0.36 -26.67
CA ASP A 304 -38.25 0.76 -27.78
C ASP A 304 -37.59 2.14 -27.52
N LYS A 305 -38.37 3.07 -26.99
CA LYS A 305 -37.85 4.40 -26.62
C LYS A 305 -36.84 4.34 -25.50
N MET A 306 -37.08 3.51 -24.50
CA MET A 306 -36.14 3.33 -23.37
C MET A 306 -34.89 2.60 -23.81
N ILE A 307 -35.01 1.58 -24.63
CA ILE A 307 -33.83 0.87 -25.20
C ILE A 307 -33.00 1.86 -25.98
N PHE A 308 -33.62 2.59 -26.91
CA PHE A 308 -32.90 3.60 -27.71
C PHE A 308 -32.16 4.63 -26.85
N THR A 309 -32.83 5.14 -25.81
CA THR A 309 -32.22 6.11 -24.89
C THR A 309 -31.03 5.50 -24.13
N LYS A 310 -31.19 4.24 -23.67
CA LYS A 310 -30.14 3.57 -22.92
C LYS A 310 -28.98 3.11 -23.79
N GLU A 311 -29.24 2.77 -25.04
CA GLU A 311 -28.21 2.50 -26.04
C GLU A 311 -27.40 3.77 -26.37
N ASP A 312 -28.06 4.91 -26.52
CA ASP A 312 -27.38 6.18 -26.75
C ASP A 312 -26.51 6.55 -25.53
N GLU A 313 -27.07 6.49 -24.31
CA GLU A 313 -26.28 6.69 -23.08
C GLU A 313 -25.08 5.73 -22.99
N ARG A 314 -25.29 4.46 -23.31
CA ARG A 314 -24.23 3.43 -23.33
C ARG A 314 -23.16 3.73 -24.39
N ASN A 315 -23.60 4.10 -25.61
CA ASN A 315 -22.66 4.40 -26.70
C ASN A 315 -21.78 5.62 -26.37
N ASN A 316 -22.37 6.64 -25.74
CA ASN A 316 -21.62 7.79 -25.25
C ASN A 316 -20.58 7.38 -24.18
N ILE A 317 -20.93 6.45 -23.28
CA ILE A 317 -20.01 5.90 -22.29
C ILE A 317 -18.90 5.09 -22.96
N VAL A 318 -19.22 4.25 -23.95
CA VAL A 318 -18.27 3.45 -24.71
C VAL A 318 -17.26 4.36 -25.45
N GLU A 319 -17.76 5.41 -26.08
CA GLU A 319 -16.89 6.39 -26.72
C GLU A 319 -15.98 7.10 -25.70
N GLY A 320 -16.53 7.47 -24.55
CA GLY A 320 -15.77 8.04 -23.44
C GLY A 320 -14.69 7.09 -22.93
N LEU A 321 -15.03 5.81 -22.74
CA LEU A 321 -14.08 4.78 -22.33
C LEU A 321 -12.98 4.53 -23.36
N ALA A 322 -13.33 4.57 -24.66
CA ALA A 322 -12.34 4.44 -25.73
C ALA A 322 -11.35 5.62 -25.73
N LYS A 323 -11.87 6.85 -25.59
CA LYS A 323 -11.03 8.05 -25.46
C LYS A 323 -10.13 7.99 -24.21
N MET A 324 -10.69 7.56 -23.09
CA MET A 324 -9.91 7.39 -21.86
C MET A 324 -8.84 6.31 -21.97
N LYS A 325 -9.15 5.20 -22.66
CA LYS A 325 -8.15 4.17 -22.89
C LYS A 325 -6.95 4.73 -23.64
N LEU A 326 -7.21 5.46 -24.71
CA LEU A 326 -6.15 6.10 -25.49
C LEU A 326 -5.32 7.10 -24.65
N GLU A 327 -5.97 7.84 -23.76
CA GLU A 327 -5.26 8.76 -22.85
C GLU A 327 -4.49 8.02 -21.76
N LEU A 328 -5.04 6.94 -21.20
CA LEU A 328 -4.32 6.09 -20.26
C LEU A 328 -3.10 5.41 -20.89
N ASP A 329 -3.24 4.88 -22.11
CA ASP A 329 -2.12 4.28 -22.85
C ASP A 329 -0.99 5.31 -23.06
N LYS A 330 -1.35 6.57 -23.38
CA LYS A 330 -0.36 7.66 -23.48
C LYS A 330 0.30 7.99 -22.14
N ILE A 331 -0.50 8.02 -21.07
CA ILE A 331 0.02 8.30 -19.72
C ILE A 331 0.93 7.16 -19.27
N GLU A 332 0.56 5.92 -19.51
CA GLU A 332 1.36 4.75 -19.18
C GLU A 332 2.71 4.78 -19.90
N LEU A 333 2.69 5.06 -21.21
CA LEU A 333 3.92 5.28 -21.97
C LEU A 333 4.76 6.42 -21.37
N ARG A 334 4.10 7.52 -21.00
CA ARG A 334 4.81 8.67 -20.39
C ARG A 334 5.37 8.35 -19.02
N LEU A 335 4.65 7.58 -18.19
CA LEU A 335 5.12 7.13 -16.87
C LEU A 335 6.31 6.16 -16.99
N ASP A 336 6.29 5.29 -18.00
CA ASP A 336 7.43 4.41 -18.28
C ASP A 336 8.65 5.21 -18.75
N GLU A 337 8.43 6.24 -19.59
CA GLU A 337 9.49 7.18 -19.96
C GLU A 337 10.06 7.90 -18.73
N ILE A 338 9.20 8.46 -17.88
CA ILE A 338 9.59 9.16 -16.64
C ILE A 338 10.38 8.21 -15.73
N LYS A 339 9.94 6.98 -15.59
CA LYS A 339 10.64 5.97 -14.80
C LYS A 339 12.04 5.70 -15.34
N ASN A 340 12.16 5.46 -16.65
CA ASN A 340 13.45 5.25 -17.28
C ASN A 340 14.38 6.47 -17.14
N ILE A 341 13.82 7.68 -17.24
CA ILE A 341 14.58 8.91 -17.03
C ILE A 341 15.03 9.03 -15.57
N THR A 342 14.17 8.70 -14.62
CA THR A 342 14.51 8.73 -13.19
C THR A 342 15.60 7.73 -12.84
N ASP A 343 15.56 6.55 -13.42
CA ASP A 343 16.62 5.53 -13.25
C ASP A 343 17.95 6.02 -13.83
N ASN A 344 17.90 6.69 -14.97
CA ASN A 344 19.07 7.33 -15.58
C ASN A 344 19.64 8.46 -14.70
N ILE A 345 18.79 9.33 -14.16
CA ILE A 345 19.19 10.38 -13.23
C ILE A 345 19.86 9.78 -12.00
N GLN A 346 19.30 8.70 -11.47
CA GLN A 346 19.87 8.02 -10.31
C GLN A 346 21.25 7.43 -10.64
N THR A 347 21.38 6.79 -11.79
CA THR A 347 22.67 6.24 -12.26
C THR A 347 23.70 7.36 -12.43
N ASN A 348 23.35 8.41 -13.15
CA ASN A 348 24.23 9.56 -13.34
C ASN A 348 24.62 10.23 -12.01
N SER A 349 23.72 10.25 -11.03
CA SER A 349 24.01 10.83 -9.72
C SER A 349 25.02 9.99 -8.93
N ILE A 350 24.98 8.68 -9.08
CA ILE A 350 25.97 7.75 -8.51
C ILE A 350 27.34 7.99 -9.16
N ASP A 351 27.36 8.11 -10.49
CA ASP A 351 28.59 8.37 -11.23
C ASP A 351 29.21 9.73 -10.86
N ILE A 352 28.38 10.76 -10.71
CA ILE A 352 28.81 12.09 -10.25
C ILE A 352 29.43 12.00 -8.84
N ALA A 353 28.85 11.24 -7.94
CA ALA A 353 29.40 11.06 -6.59
C ALA A 353 30.78 10.36 -6.62
N SER A 354 30.91 9.32 -7.44
CA SER A 354 32.15 8.61 -7.68
C SER A 354 33.23 9.53 -8.27
N LEU A 355 32.87 10.34 -9.28
CA LEU A 355 33.79 11.31 -9.90
C LEU A 355 34.25 12.38 -8.90
N ASN A 356 33.35 12.88 -8.05
CA ASN A 356 33.70 13.86 -7.02
C ASN A 356 34.77 13.33 -6.06
N THR A 357 34.57 12.10 -5.59
CA THR A 357 35.58 11.44 -4.72
C THR A 357 36.91 11.30 -5.43
N SER A 358 36.89 10.85 -6.68
CA SER A 358 38.06 10.71 -7.53
C SER A 358 38.84 12.02 -7.70
N MET A 359 38.14 13.10 -8.00
CA MET A 359 38.76 14.41 -8.19
C MET A 359 39.38 14.92 -6.91
N PHE A 360 38.70 14.82 -5.79
CA PHE A 360 39.20 15.25 -4.49
C PHE A 360 40.49 14.55 -4.11
N GLU A 361 40.58 13.25 -4.34
CA GLU A 361 41.79 12.49 -4.02
C GLU A 361 42.96 12.79 -4.97
N LEU A 362 42.71 13.03 -6.26
CA LEU A 362 43.72 13.46 -7.21
C LEU A 362 44.29 14.85 -6.86
N GLU A 363 43.41 15.80 -6.49
CA GLU A 363 43.83 17.14 -6.04
C GLU A 363 44.72 17.06 -4.79
N LYS A 364 44.28 16.29 -3.80
CA LYS A 364 45.04 16.06 -2.57
C LYS A 364 46.42 15.43 -2.84
N TYR A 365 46.45 14.49 -3.77
CA TYR A 365 47.71 13.84 -4.15
C TYR A 365 48.66 14.79 -4.89
N ASN A 366 48.13 15.63 -5.80
CA ASN A 366 48.95 16.61 -6.51
C ASN A 366 49.54 17.69 -5.58
N ILE A 367 48.78 18.15 -4.56
CA ILE A 367 49.30 19.04 -3.54
C ILE A 367 50.49 18.39 -2.78
N LYS A 368 50.37 17.08 -2.50
CA LYS A 368 51.43 16.33 -1.84
C LYS A 368 52.70 16.19 -2.72
N LEU A 369 52.52 15.88 -4.02
CA LEU A 369 53.63 15.79 -4.98
C LEU A 369 54.37 17.11 -5.15
N ASP A 370 53.66 18.24 -5.24
CA ASP A 370 54.27 19.57 -5.34
C ASP A 370 55.16 19.89 -4.12
N GLY A 371 54.63 19.57 -2.90
CA GLY A 371 55.39 19.69 -1.67
C GLY A 371 56.66 18.80 -1.65
N GLU A 372 56.54 17.59 -2.21
CA GLU A 372 57.67 16.64 -2.29
C GLU A 372 58.74 17.07 -3.31
N ILE A 373 58.34 17.61 -4.47
CA ILE A 373 59.26 18.19 -5.46
C ILE A 373 60.03 19.33 -4.82
N LYS A 374 59.35 20.27 -4.16
CA LYS A 374 59.99 21.40 -3.46
C LYS A 374 60.92 20.96 -2.35
N GLY A 375 60.52 19.91 -1.59
CA GLY A 375 61.37 19.34 -0.53
C GLY A 375 62.65 18.65 -1.07
N LEU A 376 62.53 18.00 -2.24
CA LEU A 376 63.67 17.37 -2.92
C LEU A 376 64.63 18.37 -3.53
N GLU A 377 64.13 19.46 -4.08
CA GLU A 377 64.95 20.55 -4.57
C GLU A 377 65.84 21.17 -3.44
N GLN A 378 65.33 21.14 -2.22
CA GLN A 378 65.96 21.75 -1.04
C GLN A 378 66.70 20.77 -0.15
N SER A 379 66.50 19.45 -0.26
CA SER A 379 67.11 18.46 0.65
C SER A 379 68.01 17.43 -0.05
N SER A 380 69.08 17.09 0.59
CA SER A 380 69.87 15.87 0.35
C SER A 380 69.07 14.66 0.86
N VAL A 381 69.09 13.53 0.14
CA VAL A 381 68.44 12.24 0.45
C VAL A 381 68.41 11.96 1.95
N ASN A 382 67.27 11.89 2.56
CA ASN A 382 67.11 11.66 3.99
C ASN A 382 66.10 10.53 4.27
N ASN A 383 66.20 9.94 5.46
CA ASN A 383 65.28 8.95 6.09
C ASN A 383 63.77 9.26 5.97
N SER A 384 63.43 10.47 5.53
CA SER A 384 62.07 10.97 5.32
C SER A 384 61.24 10.15 4.29
N ASP A 385 61.91 9.57 3.27
CA ASP A 385 61.19 8.85 2.21
C ASP A 385 60.85 7.41 2.61
N GLU A 386 61.63 6.82 3.50
CA GLU A 386 61.29 5.52 4.12
C GLU A 386 60.15 5.66 5.14
N GLU A 387 60.09 6.77 5.91
CA GLU A 387 58.98 7.07 6.81
C GLU A 387 57.67 7.32 6.04
N LYS A 388 57.72 8.04 4.92
CA LYS A 388 56.58 8.26 4.04
C LYS A 388 56.02 6.95 3.46
N MET A 389 56.91 6.09 3.00
CA MET A 389 56.56 4.79 2.49
C MET A 389 55.81 3.97 3.55
N LYS A 390 56.30 3.99 4.79
CA LYS A 390 55.64 3.32 5.91
C LYS A 390 54.23 3.88 6.17
N THR A 391 54.09 5.21 6.14
CA THR A 391 52.79 5.86 6.34
C THR A 391 51.79 5.48 5.24
N LEU A 392 52.21 5.49 3.97
CA LEU A 392 51.39 5.07 2.83
C LEU A 392 50.95 3.60 2.94
N GLN A 393 51.87 2.74 3.43
CA GLN A 393 51.55 1.33 3.64
C GLN A 393 50.56 1.13 4.78
N GLU A 394 50.66 1.91 5.85
CA GLU A 394 49.66 1.89 6.96
C GLU A 394 48.31 2.40 6.50
N GLU A 395 48.25 3.49 5.70
CA GLU A 395 47.02 3.98 5.08
C GLU A 395 46.40 2.94 4.15
N PHE A 396 47.18 2.31 3.29
CA PHE A 396 46.72 1.27 2.38
C PHE A 396 46.14 0.07 3.13
N ASN A 397 46.81 -0.41 4.16
CA ASN A 397 46.36 -1.52 4.98
C ASN A 397 45.06 -1.17 5.71
N SER A 398 44.89 0.08 6.16
CA SER A 398 43.64 0.57 6.77
C SER A 398 42.49 0.57 5.77
N ILE A 399 42.72 1.10 4.55
CA ILE A 399 41.74 1.13 3.48
C ILE A 399 41.38 -0.30 3.03
N GLU A 400 42.36 -1.19 2.95
CA GLU A 400 42.15 -2.60 2.62
C GLU A 400 41.27 -3.29 3.66
N SER A 401 41.50 -3.05 4.94
CA SER A 401 40.66 -3.56 6.02
C SER A 401 39.23 -3.05 5.90
N GLN A 402 39.06 -1.73 5.75
CA GLN A 402 37.72 -1.14 5.54
C GLN A 402 37.02 -1.73 4.33
N ARG A 403 37.72 -1.89 3.22
CA ARG A 403 37.18 -2.50 1.99
C ARG A 403 36.71 -3.93 2.24
N LYS A 404 37.47 -4.72 2.99
CA LYS A 404 37.15 -6.10 3.34
C LYS A 404 35.88 -6.14 4.20
N ASP A 405 35.81 -5.30 5.23
CA ASP A 405 34.71 -5.23 6.15
C ASP A 405 33.40 -4.83 5.44
N LEU A 406 33.48 -3.79 4.56
CA LEU A 406 32.33 -3.35 3.78
C LEU A 406 31.86 -4.40 2.76
N LYS A 407 32.77 -5.16 2.16
CA LYS A 407 32.43 -6.28 1.27
C LYS A 407 31.71 -7.39 2.03
N GLU A 408 32.20 -7.74 3.19
CA GLU A 408 31.58 -8.74 4.04
C GLU A 408 30.17 -8.27 4.49
N GLU A 409 30.06 -7.03 4.94
CA GLU A 409 28.77 -6.44 5.31
C GLU A 409 27.77 -6.42 4.14
N LYS A 410 28.25 -6.13 2.92
CA LYS A 410 27.42 -6.18 1.71
C LYS A 410 26.85 -7.58 1.49
N VAL A 411 27.66 -8.62 1.60
CA VAL A 411 27.22 -10.01 1.44
C VAL A 411 26.14 -10.36 2.48
N TYR A 412 26.34 -9.99 3.74
CA TYR A 412 25.34 -10.23 4.79
C TYR A 412 24.03 -9.47 4.53
N LYS A 413 24.12 -8.21 4.10
CA LYS A 413 22.93 -7.41 3.78
C LYS A 413 22.20 -7.95 2.54
N GLU A 414 22.91 -8.40 1.51
CA GLU A 414 22.31 -9.03 0.33
C GLU A 414 21.63 -10.36 0.67
N ALA A 415 22.25 -11.21 1.47
CA ALA A 415 21.64 -12.44 1.97
C ALA A 415 20.39 -12.15 2.81
N SER A 416 20.49 -11.18 3.73
CA SER A 416 19.35 -10.74 4.53
C SER A 416 18.21 -10.18 3.66
N ARG A 417 18.54 -9.43 2.61
CA ARG A 417 17.55 -8.93 1.64
C ARG A 417 16.85 -10.07 0.90
N ALA A 418 17.59 -11.07 0.45
CA ALA A 418 17.00 -12.24 -0.20
C ALA A 418 16.01 -12.97 0.73
N MET A 419 16.34 -13.06 2.03
CA MET A 419 15.43 -13.63 3.02
C MET A 419 14.18 -12.78 3.27
N LEU A 420 14.29 -11.45 3.21
CA LEU A 420 13.19 -10.52 3.49
C LEU A 420 12.30 -10.24 2.27
N GLN A 421 12.68 -10.70 1.08
CA GLN A 421 11.84 -10.61 -0.12
C GLN A 421 10.55 -11.43 0.04
N ASP A 422 9.59 -11.18 -0.83
CA ASP A 422 8.30 -11.87 -0.80
C ASP A 422 8.43 -13.39 -0.94
N THR A 423 9.40 -13.87 -1.70
CA THR A 423 9.73 -15.30 -1.86
C THR A 423 10.51 -15.91 -0.68
N GLY A 424 10.98 -15.09 0.26
CA GLY A 424 11.78 -15.52 1.41
C GLY A 424 10.96 -15.96 2.63
N ILE A 425 11.29 -15.39 3.79
CA ILE A 425 10.69 -15.74 5.10
C ILE A 425 9.17 -15.55 5.09
N LYS A 426 8.67 -14.48 4.47
CA LYS A 426 7.23 -14.20 4.43
C LYS A 426 6.46 -15.35 3.77
N THR A 427 6.91 -15.82 2.62
CA THR A 427 6.29 -16.98 1.93
C THR A 427 6.43 -18.25 2.74
N LYS A 428 7.56 -18.47 3.43
CA LYS A 428 7.71 -19.63 4.34
C LYS A 428 6.69 -19.58 5.47
N ILE A 429 6.50 -18.42 6.09
CA ILE A 429 5.49 -18.23 7.15
C ILE A 429 4.08 -18.47 6.58
N ILE A 430 3.75 -17.87 5.44
CA ILE A 430 2.46 -18.07 4.78
C ILE A 430 2.21 -19.57 4.52
N LYS A 431 3.20 -20.31 3.99
CA LYS A 431 3.10 -21.76 3.75
C LYS A 431 2.79 -22.58 5.00
N LEU A 432 3.28 -22.16 6.16
CA LEU A 432 2.95 -22.80 7.42
C LEU A 432 1.48 -22.64 7.84
N TYR A 433 0.86 -21.50 7.47
CA TYR A 433 -0.53 -21.20 7.81
C TYR A 433 -1.52 -21.62 6.72
N LEU A 434 -1.08 -21.85 5.48
CA LEU A 434 -1.96 -22.26 4.38
C LEU A 434 -2.78 -23.52 4.68
N PRO A 435 -2.23 -24.60 5.27
CA PRO A 435 -3.02 -25.77 5.61
C PRO A 435 -4.14 -25.43 6.61
N ILE A 436 -3.85 -24.61 7.63
CA ILE A 436 -4.82 -24.18 8.62
C ILE A 436 -5.89 -23.28 7.98
N MET A 437 -5.48 -22.36 7.12
CA MET A 437 -6.40 -21.50 6.36
C MET A 437 -7.35 -22.35 5.50
N ASN A 438 -6.80 -23.25 4.71
CA ASN A 438 -7.58 -24.15 3.85
C ASN A 438 -8.52 -25.04 4.66
N GLN A 439 -8.08 -25.55 5.80
CA GLN A 439 -8.93 -26.33 6.70
C GLN A 439 -10.09 -25.50 7.27
N LEU A 440 -9.82 -24.26 7.70
CA LEU A 440 -10.84 -23.36 8.24
C LEU A 440 -11.84 -22.95 7.16
N ILE A 441 -11.37 -22.59 5.97
CA ILE A 441 -12.25 -22.23 4.85
C ILE A 441 -13.22 -23.39 4.57
N ASN A 442 -12.69 -24.61 4.40
CA ASN A 442 -13.54 -25.77 4.12
C ASN A 442 -14.48 -26.13 5.27
N LYS A 443 -14.05 -25.91 6.52
CA LYS A 443 -14.91 -26.07 7.71
C LYS A 443 -16.08 -25.11 7.66
N TYR A 444 -15.83 -23.82 7.38
CA TYR A 444 -16.91 -22.83 7.31
C TYR A 444 -17.81 -23.06 6.09
N LEU A 445 -17.25 -23.45 4.95
CA LEU A 445 -18.07 -23.82 3.77
C LEU A 445 -18.99 -25.00 4.08
N ALA A 446 -18.47 -26.05 4.72
CA ALA A 446 -19.28 -27.19 5.13
C ALA A 446 -20.36 -26.81 6.16
N SER A 447 -20.08 -25.88 7.08
CA SER A 447 -21.07 -25.35 8.04
C SER A 447 -22.21 -24.57 7.37
N MET A 448 -21.98 -24.09 6.15
CA MET A 448 -23.00 -23.42 5.31
C MET A 448 -23.59 -24.36 4.24
N GLU A 449 -23.45 -25.67 4.43
CA GLU A 449 -23.93 -26.72 3.51
C GLU A 449 -23.36 -26.60 2.08
N PHE A 450 -22.19 -25.96 1.96
CA PHE A 450 -21.51 -25.80 0.68
C PHE A 450 -20.30 -26.72 0.61
N TYR A 451 -20.51 -27.92 0.08
CA TYR A 451 -19.55 -29.01 0.09
C TYR A 451 -18.63 -28.97 -1.14
N VAL A 452 -17.67 -28.09 -1.13
CA VAL A 452 -16.58 -28.00 -2.09
C VAL A 452 -15.24 -28.17 -1.38
N ASN A 453 -14.20 -28.54 -2.11
CA ASN A 453 -12.83 -28.50 -1.61
C ASN A 453 -12.14 -27.24 -2.16
N PHE A 454 -12.05 -26.24 -1.31
CA PHE A 454 -11.40 -24.97 -1.59
C PHE A 454 -9.96 -24.99 -1.09
N THR A 455 -9.02 -24.63 -1.94
CA THR A 455 -7.60 -24.50 -1.57
C THR A 455 -7.01 -23.22 -2.11
N LEU A 456 -6.19 -22.56 -1.29
CA LEU A 456 -5.33 -21.46 -1.68
C LEU A 456 -3.88 -21.94 -1.73
N ASP A 457 -3.14 -21.48 -2.73
CA ASP A 457 -1.68 -21.64 -2.79
C ASP A 457 -0.94 -20.46 -2.13
N GLU A 458 0.38 -20.46 -2.15
CA GLU A 458 1.23 -19.41 -1.59
C GLU A 458 1.13 -18.05 -2.32
N ASN A 459 0.55 -18.02 -3.50
CA ASN A 459 0.26 -16.81 -4.28
C ASN A 459 -1.19 -16.36 -4.10
N PHE A 460 -1.94 -17.07 -3.24
CA PHE A 460 -3.37 -16.88 -3.01
C PHE A 460 -4.21 -17.05 -4.27
N VAL A 461 -3.79 -17.97 -5.14
CA VAL A 461 -4.59 -18.46 -6.26
C VAL A 461 -5.45 -19.59 -5.74
N GLU A 462 -6.74 -19.52 -6.02
CA GLU A 462 -7.70 -20.52 -5.59
C GLU A 462 -7.76 -21.70 -6.56
N THR A 463 -7.98 -22.88 -5.99
CA THR A 463 -8.43 -24.07 -6.70
C THR A 463 -9.64 -24.62 -5.97
N ILE A 464 -10.78 -24.70 -6.65
CA ILE A 464 -12.03 -25.18 -6.07
C ILE A 464 -12.45 -26.45 -6.79
N LYS A 465 -12.63 -27.53 -6.05
CA LYS A 465 -13.08 -28.82 -6.57
C LYS A 465 -14.43 -29.19 -6.00
N SER A 466 -15.37 -29.48 -6.85
CA SER A 466 -16.66 -30.05 -6.48
C SER A 466 -16.66 -31.56 -6.72
N ARG A 467 -17.61 -32.31 -6.11
CA ARG A 467 -17.75 -33.76 -6.26
C ARG A 467 -17.88 -34.23 -7.71
N PHE A 468 -18.36 -33.38 -8.61
CA PHE A 468 -18.70 -33.74 -10.01
C PHE A 468 -17.98 -32.88 -11.05
N ARG A 469 -17.13 -31.92 -10.66
CA ARG A 469 -16.48 -30.99 -11.58
C ARG A 469 -15.07 -30.69 -11.12
N ASP A 470 -14.12 -30.84 -12.02
CA ASP A 470 -12.72 -30.54 -11.75
C ASP A 470 -12.42 -29.07 -12.08
N ASN A 471 -11.75 -28.40 -11.14
CA ASN A 471 -11.14 -27.08 -11.28
C ASN A 471 -12.08 -25.92 -11.69
N PHE A 472 -12.79 -25.40 -10.72
CA PHE A 472 -13.47 -24.12 -10.82
C PHE A 472 -12.61 -22.98 -10.29
N ASN A 473 -12.86 -21.78 -10.77
CA ASN A 473 -12.40 -20.55 -10.15
C ASN A 473 -13.59 -19.84 -9.47
N TYR A 474 -13.30 -18.90 -8.61
CA TYR A 474 -14.31 -18.12 -7.88
C TYR A 474 -15.33 -17.44 -8.82
N ALA A 475 -14.90 -17.00 -10.01
CA ALA A 475 -15.79 -16.33 -10.96
C ALA A 475 -16.90 -17.22 -11.53
N SER A 476 -16.70 -18.54 -11.49
CA SER A 476 -17.65 -19.53 -12.09
C SER A 476 -18.88 -19.81 -11.21
N PHE A 477 -18.90 -19.32 -9.99
CA PHE A 477 -19.97 -19.57 -9.03
C PHE A 477 -21.09 -18.53 -9.12
N SER A 478 -22.30 -18.93 -8.73
CA SER A 478 -23.44 -18.04 -8.55
C SER A 478 -23.17 -17.03 -7.42
N GLU A 479 -23.90 -15.94 -7.36
CA GLU A 479 -23.73 -14.91 -6.32
C GLU A 479 -23.95 -15.46 -4.90
N GLY A 480 -24.91 -16.39 -4.72
CA GLY A 480 -25.12 -17.04 -3.43
C GLY A 480 -23.97 -17.96 -3.01
N GLU A 481 -23.37 -18.69 -3.95
CA GLU A 481 -22.19 -19.51 -3.69
C GLU A 481 -20.96 -18.65 -3.43
N LYS A 482 -20.76 -17.58 -4.19
CA LYS A 482 -19.70 -16.60 -3.95
C LYS A 482 -19.81 -16.00 -2.55
N MET A 483 -21.02 -15.66 -2.12
CA MET A 483 -21.26 -15.12 -0.77
C MET A 483 -20.85 -16.12 0.32
N ARG A 484 -21.14 -17.41 0.15
CA ARG A 484 -20.69 -18.46 1.08
C ARG A 484 -19.17 -18.58 1.12
N ILE A 485 -18.50 -18.45 -0.02
CA ILE A 485 -17.04 -18.42 -0.10
C ILE A 485 -16.48 -17.19 0.62
N ASP A 486 -17.05 -16.01 0.38
CA ASP A 486 -16.61 -14.76 0.98
C ASP A 486 -16.80 -14.75 2.51
N LEU A 487 -17.91 -15.33 2.98
CA LEU A 487 -18.17 -15.55 4.40
C LEU A 487 -17.15 -16.52 5.01
N ALA A 488 -16.87 -17.63 4.35
CA ALA A 488 -15.90 -18.61 4.82
C ALA A 488 -14.49 -17.98 4.90
N LEU A 489 -14.12 -17.16 3.92
CA LEU A 489 -12.87 -16.41 3.94
C LEU A 489 -12.84 -15.41 5.08
N LEU A 490 -13.88 -14.59 5.24
CA LEU A 490 -14.00 -13.62 6.33
C LEU A 490 -13.81 -14.28 7.71
N PHE A 491 -14.53 -15.35 7.99
CA PHE A 491 -14.41 -16.07 9.26
C PHE A 491 -13.02 -16.70 9.43
N THR A 492 -12.45 -17.22 8.34
CA THR A 492 -11.07 -17.73 8.35
C THR A 492 -10.08 -16.63 8.70
N TRP A 493 -10.19 -15.46 8.08
CA TRP A 493 -9.32 -14.33 8.37
C TRP A 493 -9.45 -13.87 9.82
N ARG A 494 -10.65 -13.83 10.37
CA ARG A 494 -10.89 -13.50 11.78
C ARG A 494 -10.30 -14.56 12.70
N ALA A 495 -10.49 -15.83 12.42
CA ALA A 495 -9.91 -16.94 13.20
C ALA A 495 -8.37 -16.88 13.21
N ILE A 496 -7.75 -16.64 12.06
CA ILE A 496 -6.29 -16.49 11.95
C ILE A 496 -5.80 -15.25 12.71
N ALA A 497 -6.50 -14.11 12.59
CA ALA A 497 -6.16 -12.89 13.34
C ALA A 497 -6.26 -13.12 14.85
N LYS A 498 -7.27 -13.85 15.32
CA LYS A 498 -7.44 -14.23 16.72
C LYS A 498 -6.32 -15.17 17.19
N MET A 499 -5.98 -16.19 16.42
CA MET A 499 -4.88 -17.12 16.71
C MET A 499 -3.53 -16.41 16.82
N LYS A 500 -3.28 -15.44 15.96
CA LYS A 500 -2.03 -14.66 15.94
C LYS A 500 -2.03 -13.49 16.93
N ASN A 501 -3.16 -13.19 17.55
CA ASN A 501 -3.38 -11.99 18.36
C ASN A 501 -2.93 -10.70 17.65
N SER A 502 -3.14 -10.66 16.34
CA SER A 502 -2.70 -9.57 15.46
C SER A 502 -3.83 -8.56 15.25
N ALA A 503 -4.40 -8.56 14.07
CA ALA A 503 -5.50 -7.71 13.61
C ALA A 503 -6.87 -8.12 14.18
N ASN A 504 -6.93 -8.62 15.42
CA ASN A 504 -8.14 -9.13 16.05
C ASN A 504 -9.01 -7.98 16.58
N THR A 505 -10.27 -7.95 16.16
CA THR A 505 -11.27 -6.95 16.57
C THR A 505 -12.53 -7.63 17.10
N ASN A 506 -13.24 -6.95 18.01
CA ASN A 506 -14.57 -7.40 18.45
C ASN A 506 -15.67 -7.13 17.43
N LEU A 507 -15.46 -6.25 16.46
CA LEU A 507 -16.50 -5.75 15.55
C LEU A 507 -16.57 -6.57 14.27
N LEU A 508 -17.80 -6.91 13.86
CA LEU A 508 -18.13 -7.46 12.54
C LEU A 508 -19.39 -6.76 12.03
N VAL A 509 -19.34 -6.24 10.82
CA VAL A 509 -20.48 -5.59 10.17
C VAL A 509 -20.81 -6.29 8.85
N LEU A 510 -22.04 -6.73 8.73
CA LEU A 510 -22.57 -7.49 7.61
C LEU A 510 -23.65 -6.66 6.91
N ASP A 511 -23.35 -6.16 5.72
CA ASP A 511 -24.22 -5.22 5.00
C ASP A 511 -24.96 -5.91 3.85
N GLU A 512 -26.29 -5.97 3.96
CA GLU A 512 -27.22 -6.51 2.95
C GLU A 512 -26.96 -7.98 2.52
N ILE A 513 -26.24 -8.76 3.34
CA ILE A 513 -25.91 -10.16 3.03
C ILE A 513 -27.14 -11.04 2.94
N PHE A 514 -28.10 -10.80 3.83
CA PHE A 514 -29.37 -11.54 3.87
C PHE A 514 -30.37 -11.11 2.80
N ASP A 515 -30.11 -10.00 2.12
CA ASP A 515 -31.12 -9.36 1.27
C ASP A 515 -31.18 -9.94 -0.14
N SER A 516 -30.04 -10.40 -0.69
CA SER A 516 -29.95 -10.81 -2.09
C SER A 516 -29.32 -12.19 -2.31
N SER A 517 -28.52 -12.70 -1.37
CA SER A 517 -27.59 -13.78 -1.69
C SER A 517 -27.85 -15.08 -0.92
N LEU A 518 -28.64 -15.04 0.16
CA LEU A 518 -28.96 -16.22 0.95
C LEU A 518 -30.45 -16.55 0.87
N ASP A 519 -30.73 -17.82 0.63
CA ASP A 519 -32.05 -18.38 0.78
C ASP A 519 -32.46 -18.55 2.28
N SER A 520 -33.65 -18.98 2.56
CA SER A 520 -34.15 -19.10 3.93
C SER A 520 -33.34 -20.10 4.76
N ALA A 521 -32.97 -21.24 4.16
CA ALA A 521 -32.13 -22.25 4.81
C ALA A 521 -30.73 -21.76 5.06
N GLY A 522 -30.07 -21.11 4.06
CA GLY A 522 -28.77 -20.50 4.21
C GLY A 522 -28.73 -19.38 5.26
N THR A 523 -29.84 -18.65 5.42
CA THR A 523 -29.99 -17.63 6.46
C THR A 523 -29.95 -18.26 7.86
N ASP A 524 -30.66 -19.35 8.08
CA ASP A 524 -30.72 -20.02 9.39
C ASP A 524 -29.39 -20.68 9.74
N GLU A 525 -28.72 -21.32 8.79
CA GLU A 525 -27.38 -21.89 8.99
C GLU A 525 -26.35 -20.79 9.31
N PHE A 526 -26.43 -19.69 8.60
CA PHE A 526 -25.54 -18.57 8.86
C PHE A 526 -25.75 -17.94 10.24
N LEU A 527 -26.99 -17.79 10.69
CA LEU A 527 -27.30 -17.30 12.03
C LEU A 527 -26.76 -18.25 13.12
N LYS A 528 -26.75 -19.56 12.89
CA LYS A 528 -26.10 -20.52 13.80
C LYS A 528 -24.60 -20.23 13.91
N ILE A 529 -23.92 -19.95 12.79
CA ILE A 529 -22.50 -19.61 12.81
C ILE A 529 -22.26 -18.31 13.59
N LEU A 530 -23.08 -17.25 13.35
CA LEU A 530 -22.97 -16.00 14.10
C LEU A 530 -23.08 -16.20 15.61
N ASN A 531 -23.96 -17.06 16.06
CA ASN A 531 -24.15 -17.37 17.48
C ASN A 531 -22.95 -18.14 18.10
N THR A 532 -22.04 -18.69 17.28
CA THR A 532 -20.79 -19.31 17.76
C THR A 532 -19.63 -18.32 17.91
N LEU A 533 -19.80 -17.06 17.50
CA LEU A 533 -18.78 -16.02 17.56
C LEU A 533 -18.74 -15.39 18.96
N GLU A 534 -18.17 -16.13 19.92
CA GLU A 534 -18.04 -15.65 21.31
C GLU A 534 -17.10 -14.43 21.42
N GLY A 535 -17.59 -13.39 22.11
CA GLY A 535 -16.83 -12.16 22.37
C GLY A 535 -16.70 -11.23 21.17
N GLU A 536 -17.52 -11.43 20.14
CA GLU A 536 -17.64 -10.56 18.98
C GLU A 536 -18.97 -9.80 18.99
N ASN A 537 -18.96 -8.57 18.49
CA ASN A 537 -20.15 -7.74 18.34
C ASN A 537 -20.49 -7.66 16.85
N VAL A 538 -21.55 -8.33 16.47
CA VAL A 538 -21.99 -8.47 15.08
C VAL A 538 -23.13 -7.51 14.78
N PHE A 539 -22.94 -6.65 13.79
CA PHE A 539 -23.96 -5.76 13.27
C PHE A 539 -24.42 -6.25 11.90
N VAL A 540 -25.70 -6.54 11.78
CA VAL A 540 -26.32 -6.97 10.53
C VAL A 540 -27.18 -5.84 9.99
N ILE A 541 -26.86 -5.36 8.81
CA ILE A 541 -27.65 -4.35 8.10
C ILE A 541 -28.50 -5.05 7.07
N SER A 542 -29.83 -4.86 7.14
CA SER A 542 -30.76 -5.47 6.22
C SER A 542 -32.01 -4.59 5.99
N HIS A 543 -32.67 -4.79 4.86
CA HIS A 543 -33.99 -4.21 4.59
C HIS A 543 -35.14 -5.22 4.79
N LYS A 544 -34.80 -6.50 4.98
CA LYS A 544 -35.79 -7.57 5.24
C LYS A 544 -36.25 -7.57 6.70
N GLN A 545 -37.07 -6.60 7.09
CA GLN A 545 -37.56 -6.45 8.47
C GLN A 545 -38.35 -7.68 8.93
N ASP A 546 -39.27 -8.15 8.12
CA ASP A 546 -40.27 -9.19 8.48
C ASP A 546 -39.64 -10.56 8.78
N VAL A 547 -38.45 -10.82 8.30
CA VAL A 547 -37.76 -12.13 8.44
C VAL A 547 -36.73 -12.14 9.56
N LEU A 548 -36.15 -10.99 9.86
CA LEU A 548 -34.93 -10.92 10.71
C LEU A 548 -35.20 -10.35 12.11
N VAL A 549 -36.22 -9.52 12.30
CA VAL A 549 -36.45 -8.83 13.60
C VAL A 549 -36.61 -9.83 14.75
N ASP A 550 -37.33 -10.90 14.57
CA ASP A 550 -37.54 -11.93 15.62
C ASP A 550 -36.30 -12.79 15.90
N LYS A 551 -35.28 -12.74 15.04
CA LYS A 551 -34.06 -13.53 15.15
C LYS A 551 -32.93 -12.81 15.89
N PHE A 552 -33.08 -11.50 16.13
CA PHE A 552 -32.09 -10.67 16.80
C PHE A 552 -32.63 -10.06 18.09
N LYS A 553 -31.84 -10.12 19.16
CA LYS A 553 -32.24 -9.57 20.47
C LYS A 553 -32.26 -8.05 20.52
N HIS A 554 -31.51 -7.42 19.64
CA HIS A 554 -31.39 -5.96 19.57
C HIS A 554 -31.54 -5.47 18.14
N THR A 555 -32.39 -4.47 17.99
CA THR A 555 -32.67 -3.87 16.70
C THR A 555 -32.54 -2.35 16.78
N LEU A 556 -31.76 -1.78 15.87
CA LEU A 556 -31.64 -0.35 15.63
C LEU A 556 -32.38 -0.01 14.34
N LYS A 557 -33.37 0.86 14.44
CA LYS A 557 -34.13 1.27 13.28
C LYS A 557 -33.67 2.64 12.78
N PHE A 558 -33.26 2.68 11.51
CA PHE A 558 -32.97 3.93 10.83
C PHE A 558 -34.22 4.44 10.14
N GLU A 559 -34.61 5.64 10.51
CA GLU A 559 -35.77 6.31 9.93
C GLU A 559 -35.37 7.65 9.35
N LYS A 560 -36.03 8.03 8.25
CA LYS A 560 -35.85 9.34 7.64
C LYS A 560 -36.92 10.29 8.17
N ASN A 561 -36.50 11.26 8.98
CA ASN A 561 -37.40 12.32 9.44
C ASN A 561 -37.11 13.58 8.61
N LYS A 562 -38.05 13.94 7.74
CA LYS A 562 -37.88 15.00 6.73
C LYS A 562 -36.64 14.72 5.85
N ASN A 563 -35.57 15.49 6.03
CA ASN A 563 -34.35 15.41 5.24
C ASN A 563 -33.20 14.64 5.94
N PHE A 564 -33.39 14.20 7.19
CA PHE A 564 -32.34 13.65 8.00
C PHE A 564 -32.63 12.24 8.49
N SER A 565 -31.64 11.38 8.46
CA SER A 565 -31.67 10.05 9.05
C SER A 565 -31.48 10.14 10.57
N ARG A 566 -32.27 9.35 11.32
CA ARG A 566 -32.18 9.20 12.77
C ARG A 566 -32.25 7.73 13.15
N ILE A 567 -31.73 7.40 14.32
CA ILE A 567 -31.83 6.06 14.92
C ILE A 567 -32.92 6.10 15.99
N SER A 568 -33.81 5.11 15.96
CA SER A 568 -34.71 4.74 17.05
C SER A 568 -34.36 3.32 17.51
N VAL A 569 -34.36 3.07 18.80
CA VAL A 569 -34.22 1.72 19.38
C VAL A 569 -35.60 1.11 19.40
N VAL A 570 -35.72 -0.09 18.81
CA VAL A 570 -36.98 -0.86 18.77
C VAL A 570 -37.00 -1.86 19.90
#